data_8926b56bf3f4461e3fb8fa128f4d07fe
#
_entry.id   8926b56bf3f4461e3fb8fa128f4d07fe
#
_cell.length_a   1.000
_cell.length_b   1.000
_cell.length_c   1.000
_cell.angle_alpha   90.00
_cell.angle_beta   90.00
_cell.angle_gamma   90.00
#
_symmetry.space_group_name_H-M   'P 1'
#
loop_
_entity.id
_entity.type
_entity.pdbx_description
1 polymer ?
#
loop_
_entity_poly.entity_id
_entity_poly.type
_entity_poly.pdbx_seq_one_letter_code
_entity_poly.pdbx_strand_id
1 'polypeptide(L)'
;NMDIGAGKPDEQTLAIAPHRLIDFQDPRYPYSASRFRKDALREIKAVLDEGDTPLLVGGSMLYFKVLRDGLADMPNADSEVRQEIEAQAQKEGWEAVHKELALVDPISAARIHPNDPQRLQRALEVFLVSGKSMTDLHREEHQEREESKSSLPVNLCFFAIRPPDRDELYKQIEQRFLAMLKIGLVEEVQRLYNRGDLHPLLPSIKSVGYRQVWQYLAGELDYEVMVEKSIIATRQLAKRQLTWLRSWDNLKGLPDSSAKSIESVLKYVDLISI
;
A
#
# COMPACT_ATOMS: atom_id res chain seq x y z
N ASN A 1 16.90 -5.26 -0.19
CA ASN A 1 17.58 -4.39 0.78
C ASN A 1 16.64 -3.72 1.80
N MET A 2 15.33 -4.00 1.77
CA MET A 2 14.33 -3.61 2.78
C MET A 2 13.68 -4.91 3.27
N ASP A 3 14.35 -5.63 4.14
CA ASP A 3 14.03 -7.01 4.45
C ASP A 3 13.36 -7.13 5.83
N ILE A 4 14.05 -6.67 6.87
CA ILE A 4 13.58 -6.78 8.27
C ILE A 4 12.32 -5.94 8.49
N GLY A 5 12.39 -4.65 8.18
CA GLY A 5 11.26 -3.74 8.40
C GLY A 5 10.06 -4.01 7.49
N ALA A 6 10.28 -4.60 6.32
CA ALA A 6 9.22 -5.06 5.42
C ALA A 6 8.62 -6.40 5.84
N GLY A 7 9.30 -7.16 6.71
CA GLY A 7 8.88 -8.51 7.12
C GLY A 7 8.97 -9.51 5.98
N LYS A 8 9.99 -9.36 5.14
CA LYS A 8 10.28 -10.27 4.04
C LYS A 8 10.54 -11.68 4.59
N PRO A 9 10.04 -12.74 3.94
CA PRO A 9 10.36 -14.10 4.29
C PRO A 9 11.87 -14.37 4.19
N ASP A 10 12.39 -15.22 5.05
CA ASP A 10 13.78 -15.64 5.01
C ASP A 10 14.09 -16.56 3.81
N GLU A 11 15.36 -16.79 3.54
CA GLU A 11 15.81 -17.60 2.40
C GLU A 11 15.27 -19.03 2.46
N GLN A 12 15.12 -19.61 3.66
CA GLN A 12 14.57 -20.96 3.82
C GLN A 12 13.10 -21.00 3.40
N THR A 13 12.32 -20.02 3.84
CA THR A 13 10.91 -19.87 3.44
C THR A 13 10.77 -19.64 1.94
N LEU A 14 11.62 -18.78 1.37
CA LEU A 14 11.62 -18.51 -0.07
C LEU A 14 11.99 -19.73 -0.91
N ALA A 15 12.86 -20.60 -0.41
CA ALA A 15 13.25 -21.85 -1.07
C ALA A 15 12.11 -22.89 -1.08
N ILE A 16 11.27 -22.92 -0.02
CA ILE A 16 10.14 -23.85 0.10
C ILE A 16 8.92 -23.35 -0.66
N ALA A 17 8.65 -22.04 -0.55
CA ALA A 17 7.50 -21.41 -1.17
C ALA A 17 7.97 -20.29 -2.11
N PRO A 18 7.93 -20.50 -3.44
CA PRO A 18 8.33 -19.47 -4.38
C PRO A 18 7.48 -18.20 -4.23
N HIS A 19 8.13 -17.08 -4.00
CA HIS A 19 7.47 -15.78 -3.90
C HIS A 19 7.85 -14.93 -5.11
N ARG A 20 6.85 -14.35 -5.75
CA ARG A 20 7.01 -13.41 -6.86
C ARG A 20 6.83 -11.98 -6.36
N LEU A 21 7.34 -11.01 -7.08
CA LEU A 21 7.29 -9.58 -6.74
C LEU A 21 8.00 -9.23 -5.40
N ILE A 22 9.05 -9.97 -5.08
CA ILE A 22 9.98 -9.68 -3.98
C ILE A 22 11.33 -9.27 -4.59
N ASP A 23 12.00 -8.27 -4.02
CA ASP A 23 13.32 -7.75 -4.42
C ASP A 23 13.46 -7.31 -5.89
N PHE A 24 12.37 -7.00 -6.55
CA PHE A 24 12.36 -6.62 -7.96
C PHE A 24 12.48 -5.11 -8.21
N GLN A 25 12.36 -4.29 -7.14
CA GLN A 25 12.34 -2.83 -7.23
C GLN A 25 13.35 -2.21 -6.27
N ASP A 26 14.20 -1.30 -6.78
CA ASP A 26 15.05 -0.48 -5.91
C ASP A 26 14.19 0.51 -5.12
N PRO A 27 14.44 0.69 -3.80
CA PRO A 27 13.65 1.59 -2.95
C PRO A 27 13.68 3.07 -3.40
N ARG A 28 14.60 3.47 -4.25
CA ARG A 28 14.65 4.81 -4.85
C ARG A 28 13.49 5.08 -5.79
N TYR A 29 12.96 4.05 -6.43
CA TYR A 29 11.91 4.21 -7.42
C TYR A 29 10.52 3.93 -6.81
N PRO A 30 9.58 4.88 -6.88
CA PRO A 30 8.22 4.65 -6.45
C PRO A 30 7.55 3.51 -7.22
N TYR A 31 6.78 2.70 -6.51
CA TYR A 31 5.99 1.63 -7.11
C TYR A 31 4.49 1.98 -7.00
N SER A 32 3.88 2.25 -8.15
CA SER A 32 2.50 2.72 -8.20
C SER A 32 1.49 1.56 -8.16
N ALA A 33 0.25 1.86 -7.76
CA ALA A 33 -0.85 0.91 -7.79
C ALA A 33 -1.17 0.41 -9.20
N SER A 34 -1.01 1.25 -10.22
CA SER A 34 -1.17 0.88 -11.64
C SER A 34 -0.10 -0.14 -12.05
N ARG A 35 1.15 0.13 -11.72
CA ARG A 35 2.26 -0.80 -12.01
C ARG A 35 2.08 -2.13 -11.27
N PHE A 36 1.68 -2.06 -9.98
CA PHE A 36 1.34 -3.27 -9.23
C PHE A 36 0.28 -4.11 -9.93
N ARG A 37 -0.83 -3.49 -10.39
CA ARG A 37 -1.90 -4.22 -11.06
C ARG A 37 -1.40 -4.93 -12.31
N LYS A 38 -0.61 -4.24 -13.14
CA LYS A 38 -0.02 -4.82 -14.35
C LYS A 38 0.89 -6.00 -14.04
N ASP A 39 1.80 -5.83 -13.07
CA ASP A 39 2.73 -6.87 -12.67
C ASP A 39 2.01 -8.06 -12.02
N ALA A 40 1.06 -7.80 -11.12
CA ALA A 40 0.28 -8.85 -10.46
C ALA A 40 -0.53 -9.70 -11.46
N LEU A 41 -1.19 -9.07 -12.44
CA LEU A 41 -1.92 -9.80 -13.48
C LEU A 41 -1.02 -10.66 -14.35
N ARG A 42 0.20 -10.18 -14.68
CA ARG A 42 1.20 -10.95 -15.40
C ARG A 42 1.65 -12.18 -14.59
N GLU A 43 1.95 -12.00 -13.31
CA GLU A 43 2.39 -13.10 -12.44
C GLU A 43 1.26 -14.10 -12.15
N ILE A 44 0.02 -13.62 -11.95
CA ILE A 44 -1.16 -14.47 -11.81
C ILE A 44 -1.32 -15.36 -13.06
N LYS A 45 -1.24 -14.75 -14.25
CA LYS A 45 -1.34 -15.53 -15.50
C LYS A 45 -0.23 -16.58 -15.59
N ALA A 46 1.00 -16.22 -15.28
CA ALA A 46 2.12 -17.16 -15.34
C ALA A 46 1.93 -18.35 -14.39
N VAL A 47 1.45 -18.11 -13.16
CA VAL A 47 1.16 -19.20 -12.18
C VAL A 47 0.03 -20.11 -12.68
N LEU A 48 -1.02 -19.52 -13.25
CA LEU A 48 -2.13 -20.29 -13.81
C LEU A 48 -1.71 -21.11 -15.03
N ASP A 49 -0.86 -20.57 -15.89
CA ASP A 49 -0.31 -21.28 -17.06
C ASP A 49 0.57 -22.49 -16.63
N GLU A 50 1.17 -22.44 -15.43
CA GLU A 50 1.90 -23.56 -14.77
C GLU A 50 0.96 -24.60 -14.15
N GLY A 51 -0.36 -24.34 -14.10
CA GLY A 51 -1.37 -25.21 -13.50
C GLY A 51 -1.53 -25.02 -11.99
N ASP A 52 -0.90 -23.99 -11.43
CA ASP A 52 -0.93 -23.71 -10.00
C ASP A 52 -1.96 -22.64 -9.64
N THR A 53 -2.29 -22.54 -8.34
CA THR A 53 -3.22 -21.53 -7.82
C THR A 53 -2.44 -20.34 -7.26
N PRO A 54 -2.57 -19.14 -7.85
CA PRO A 54 -1.86 -17.96 -7.34
C PRO A 54 -2.45 -17.48 -6.01
N LEU A 55 -1.59 -17.31 -5.01
CA LEU A 55 -1.93 -16.77 -3.69
C LEU A 55 -1.30 -15.39 -3.53
N LEU A 56 -2.13 -14.35 -3.42
CA LEU A 56 -1.67 -13.00 -3.16
C LEU A 56 -1.72 -12.71 -1.66
N VAL A 57 -0.58 -12.40 -1.06
CA VAL A 57 -0.44 -12.14 0.37
C VAL A 57 0.07 -10.72 0.61
N GLY A 58 -0.56 -9.98 1.51
CA GLY A 58 -0.11 -8.64 1.85
C GLY A 58 -1.10 -7.83 2.67
N GLY A 59 -0.71 -6.59 2.99
CA GLY A 59 -1.51 -5.65 3.77
C GLY A 59 -1.79 -4.32 3.07
N SER A 60 -1.35 -4.13 1.83
CA SER A 60 -1.59 -2.92 1.04
C SER A 60 -3.00 -2.96 0.42
N MET A 61 -4.00 -2.55 1.20
CA MET A 61 -5.41 -2.64 0.81
C MET A 61 -5.72 -1.97 -0.53
N LEU A 62 -5.01 -0.87 -0.86
CA LEU A 62 -5.14 -0.22 -2.17
C LEU A 62 -4.75 -1.17 -3.31
N TYR A 63 -3.72 -1.98 -3.14
CA TYR A 63 -3.28 -2.93 -4.17
C TYR A 63 -4.35 -4.00 -4.44
N PHE A 64 -4.92 -4.58 -3.40
CA PHE A 64 -6.03 -5.52 -3.55
C PHE A 64 -7.26 -4.87 -4.19
N LYS A 65 -7.56 -3.62 -3.80
CA LYS A 65 -8.67 -2.87 -4.39
C LYS A 65 -8.48 -2.66 -5.89
N VAL A 66 -7.31 -2.15 -6.31
CA VAL A 66 -7.07 -1.90 -7.74
C VAL A 66 -6.95 -3.20 -8.55
N LEU A 67 -6.56 -4.29 -7.94
CA LEU A 67 -6.60 -5.59 -8.60
C LEU A 67 -8.04 -6.05 -8.84
N ARG A 68 -8.90 -5.95 -7.83
CA ARG A 68 -10.31 -6.35 -7.89
C ARG A 68 -11.14 -5.42 -8.79
N ASP A 69 -11.05 -4.13 -8.52
CA ASP A 69 -11.93 -3.12 -9.12
C ASP A 69 -11.31 -2.47 -10.36
N GLY A 70 -10.03 -2.72 -10.66
CA GLY A 70 -9.25 -2.03 -11.66
C GLY A 70 -8.78 -0.65 -11.20
N LEU A 71 -8.35 0.15 -12.14
CA LEU A 71 -7.90 1.52 -11.91
C LEU A 71 -8.28 2.36 -13.12
N ALA A 72 -8.87 3.54 -12.87
CA ALA A 72 -9.13 4.52 -13.91
C ALA A 72 -7.85 4.84 -14.68
N ASP A 73 -7.96 4.99 -15.99
CA ASP A 73 -6.83 5.41 -16.83
C ASP A 73 -6.53 6.89 -16.55
N MET A 74 -5.71 7.09 -15.53
CA MET A 74 -5.27 8.41 -15.11
C MET A 74 -3.88 8.71 -15.64
N PRO A 75 -3.57 9.99 -15.93
CA PRO A 75 -2.24 10.38 -16.38
C PRO A 75 -1.16 9.90 -15.38
N ASN A 76 0.00 9.57 -15.92
CA ASN A 76 1.16 9.27 -15.08
C ASN A 76 1.52 10.47 -14.21
N ALA A 77 2.28 10.21 -13.16
CA ALA A 77 2.81 11.27 -12.32
C ALA A 77 3.75 12.18 -13.14
N ASP A 78 3.52 13.48 -13.04
CA ASP A 78 4.34 14.50 -13.68
C ASP A 78 5.14 15.27 -12.60
N SER A 79 6.46 15.18 -12.69
CA SER A 79 7.34 15.77 -11.68
C SER A 79 7.36 17.30 -11.70
N GLU A 80 7.16 17.90 -12.87
CA GLU A 80 7.18 19.37 -13.02
C GLU A 80 5.90 19.94 -12.44
N VAL A 81 4.74 19.41 -12.82
CA VAL A 81 3.43 19.80 -12.26
C VAL A 81 3.39 19.62 -10.73
N ARG A 82 3.98 18.53 -10.21
CA ARG A 82 4.06 18.34 -8.75
C ARG A 82 4.91 19.40 -8.06
N GLN A 83 6.06 19.78 -8.65
CA GLN A 83 6.90 20.84 -8.11
C GLN A 83 6.17 22.20 -8.13
N GLU A 84 5.40 22.50 -9.18
CA GLU A 84 4.59 23.71 -9.25
C GLU A 84 3.55 23.75 -8.12
N ILE A 85 2.79 22.66 -7.93
CA ILE A 85 1.79 22.56 -6.86
C ILE A 85 2.46 22.68 -5.47
N GLU A 86 3.62 22.06 -5.27
CA GLU A 86 4.37 22.14 -4.01
C GLU A 86 4.89 23.58 -3.77
N ALA A 87 5.39 24.25 -4.78
CA ALA A 87 5.84 25.64 -4.70
C ALA A 87 4.68 26.59 -4.34
N GLN A 88 3.52 26.39 -4.97
CA GLN A 88 2.30 27.11 -4.61
C GLN A 88 1.89 26.85 -3.15
N ALA A 89 1.89 25.58 -2.74
CA ALA A 89 1.55 25.19 -1.36
C ALA A 89 2.54 25.77 -0.32
N GLN A 90 3.83 25.89 -0.67
CA GLN A 90 4.83 26.52 0.20
C GLN A 90 4.59 28.03 0.34
N LYS A 91 4.14 28.70 -0.72
CA LYS A 91 3.90 30.14 -0.74
C LYS A 91 2.55 30.52 -0.11
N GLU A 92 1.50 29.78 -0.39
CA GLU A 92 0.10 30.14 -0.10
C GLU A 92 -0.61 29.17 0.84
N GLY A 93 0.04 28.05 1.19
CA GLY A 93 -0.51 26.99 2.03
C GLY A 93 -1.38 25.98 1.25
N TRP A 94 -1.53 24.78 1.83
CA TRP A 94 -2.36 23.73 1.24
C TRP A 94 -3.85 24.07 1.16
N GLU A 95 -4.32 25.01 1.96
CA GLU A 95 -5.69 25.53 1.85
C GLU A 95 -5.95 26.23 0.52
N ALA A 96 -4.95 26.95 -0.04
CA ALA A 96 -5.06 27.58 -1.36
C ALA A 96 -5.17 26.51 -2.46
N VAL A 97 -4.34 25.48 -2.40
CA VAL A 97 -4.41 24.32 -3.32
C VAL A 97 -5.78 23.61 -3.22
N HIS A 98 -6.32 23.48 -2.00
CA HIS A 98 -7.65 22.89 -1.82
C HIS A 98 -8.75 23.76 -2.44
N LYS A 99 -8.68 25.09 -2.32
CA LYS A 99 -9.63 26.01 -2.97
C LYS A 99 -9.54 25.94 -4.49
N GLU A 100 -8.35 25.83 -5.04
CA GLU A 100 -8.15 25.63 -6.49
C GLU A 100 -8.75 24.32 -6.96
N LEU A 101 -8.50 23.23 -6.23
CA LEU A 101 -9.13 21.95 -6.51
C LEU A 101 -10.66 22.04 -6.47
N ALA A 102 -11.23 22.82 -5.56
CA ALA A 102 -12.69 23.00 -5.46
C ALA A 102 -13.31 23.69 -6.68
N LEU A 103 -12.53 24.46 -7.44
CA LEU A 103 -13.00 25.09 -8.70
C LEU A 103 -13.06 24.07 -9.84
N VAL A 104 -12.15 23.11 -9.89
CA VAL A 104 -12.00 22.17 -11.02
C VAL A 104 -12.59 20.79 -10.73
N ASP A 105 -12.61 20.35 -9.47
CA ASP A 105 -13.21 19.10 -9.00
C ASP A 105 -13.84 19.27 -7.61
N PRO A 106 -15.01 19.90 -7.51
CA PRO A 106 -15.69 20.16 -6.23
C PRO A 106 -16.04 18.87 -5.49
N ILE A 107 -16.27 17.76 -6.20
CA ILE A 107 -16.58 16.46 -5.58
C ILE A 107 -15.33 15.88 -4.89
N SER A 108 -14.19 15.92 -5.53
CA SER A 108 -12.93 15.51 -4.89
C SER A 108 -12.55 16.44 -3.74
N ALA A 109 -12.69 17.74 -3.90
CA ALA A 109 -12.40 18.71 -2.84
C ALA A 109 -13.27 18.47 -1.60
N ALA A 110 -14.55 18.16 -1.74
CA ALA A 110 -15.43 17.85 -0.61
C ALA A 110 -15.01 16.57 0.18
N ARG A 111 -14.32 15.64 -0.48
CA ARG A 111 -13.84 14.39 0.14
C ARG A 111 -12.44 14.46 0.70
N ILE A 112 -11.59 15.32 0.14
CA ILE A 112 -10.18 15.43 0.51
C ILE A 112 -10.04 16.51 1.56
N HIS A 113 -9.49 16.14 2.72
CA HIS A 113 -9.25 17.13 3.77
C HIS A 113 -8.15 18.11 3.34
N PRO A 114 -8.26 19.43 3.65
CA PRO A 114 -7.23 20.43 3.32
C PRO A 114 -5.82 20.08 3.82
N ASN A 115 -5.72 19.31 4.91
CA ASN A 115 -4.45 18.81 5.47
C ASN A 115 -4.02 17.45 4.90
N ASP A 116 -4.48 17.07 3.70
CA ASP A 116 -4.00 15.87 2.99
C ASP A 116 -3.25 16.27 1.71
N PRO A 117 -2.00 16.74 1.84
CA PRO A 117 -1.20 17.23 0.72
C PRO A 117 -1.10 16.24 -0.44
N GLN A 118 -0.94 14.97 -0.12
CA GLN A 118 -0.72 13.93 -1.14
C GLN A 118 -1.95 13.74 -2.03
N ARG A 119 -3.15 13.75 -1.44
CA ARG A 119 -4.38 13.60 -2.21
C ARG A 119 -4.74 14.88 -2.96
N LEU A 120 -4.52 16.05 -2.35
CA LEU A 120 -4.72 17.35 -3.01
C LEU A 120 -3.82 17.46 -4.22
N GLN A 121 -2.51 17.23 -4.04
CA GLN A 121 -1.54 17.27 -5.12
C GLN A 121 -1.94 16.33 -6.26
N ARG A 122 -2.31 15.07 -5.93
CA ARG A 122 -2.71 14.11 -6.97
C ARG A 122 -3.97 14.48 -7.71
N ALA A 123 -4.99 15.00 -7.03
CA ALA A 123 -6.24 15.41 -7.67
C ALA A 123 -6.03 16.59 -8.60
N LEU A 124 -5.27 17.60 -8.18
CA LEU A 124 -4.95 18.76 -8.99
C LEU A 124 -4.01 18.41 -10.14
N GLU A 125 -2.98 17.60 -9.91
CA GLU A 125 -2.06 17.07 -10.93
C GLU A 125 -2.84 16.39 -12.07
N VAL A 126 -3.80 15.52 -11.74
CA VAL A 126 -4.61 14.83 -12.74
C VAL A 126 -5.33 15.83 -13.64
N PHE A 127 -5.93 16.86 -13.07
CA PHE A 127 -6.59 17.91 -13.85
C PHE A 127 -5.62 18.70 -14.71
N LEU A 128 -4.50 19.15 -14.16
CA LEU A 128 -3.51 19.96 -14.88
C LEU A 128 -2.88 19.22 -16.06
N VAL A 129 -2.66 17.91 -15.91
CA VAL A 129 -2.05 17.08 -16.96
C VAL A 129 -3.07 16.64 -18.02
N SER A 130 -4.30 16.30 -17.64
CA SER A 130 -5.28 15.70 -18.57
C SER A 130 -6.39 16.65 -19.04
N GLY A 131 -6.57 17.78 -18.37
CA GLY A 131 -7.72 18.67 -18.58
C GLY A 131 -9.06 18.11 -18.05
N LYS A 132 -9.06 16.91 -17.44
CA LYS A 132 -10.25 16.26 -16.87
C LYS A 132 -10.11 16.12 -15.36
N SER A 133 -11.22 16.28 -14.63
CA SER A 133 -11.20 16.06 -13.20
C SER A 133 -10.99 14.58 -12.85
N MET A 134 -10.42 14.31 -11.68
CA MET A 134 -10.29 12.93 -11.18
C MET A 134 -11.68 12.27 -11.03
N THR A 135 -12.69 13.05 -10.66
CA THR A 135 -14.09 12.60 -10.56
C THR A 135 -14.63 12.16 -11.91
N ASP A 136 -14.36 12.92 -12.98
CA ASP A 136 -14.85 12.60 -14.32
C ASP A 136 -14.17 11.34 -14.86
N LEU A 137 -12.85 11.21 -14.71
CA LEU A 137 -12.12 10.00 -15.12
C LEU A 137 -12.63 8.75 -14.40
N HIS A 138 -12.94 8.84 -13.12
CA HIS A 138 -13.56 7.72 -12.40
C HIS A 138 -14.96 7.39 -12.91
N ARG A 139 -15.74 8.40 -13.29
CA ARG A 139 -17.09 8.20 -13.84
C ARG A 139 -17.04 7.54 -15.22
N GLU A 140 -16.15 8.01 -16.09
CA GLU A 140 -15.92 7.42 -17.42
C GLU A 140 -15.52 5.94 -17.27
N GLU A 141 -14.57 5.62 -16.38
CA GLU A 141 -14.17 4.24 -16.12
C GLU A 141 -15.33 3.36 -15.64
N HIS A 142 -16.17 3.87 -14.74
CA HIS A 142 -17.35 3.14 -14.28
C HIS A 142 -18.33 2.82 -15.42
N GLN A 143 -18.58 3.76 -16.28
CA GLN A 143 -19.45 3.59 -17.45
C GLN A 143 -18.88 2.55 -18.43
N GLU A 144 -17.60 2.66 -18.78
CA GLU A 144 -16.93 1.72 -19.67
C GLU A 144 -16.94 0.29 -19.11
N ARG A 145 -16.85 0.11 -17.80
CA ARG A 145 -16.92 -1.21 -17.15
C ARG A 145 -18.30 -1.80 -17.18
N GLU A 146 -19.33 -1.00 -16.93
CA GLU A 146 -20.71 -1.46 -17.02
C GLU A 146 -21.04 -1.91 -18.45
N GLU A 147 -20.57 -1.17 -19.45
CA GLU A 147 -20.79 -1.47 -20.87
C GLU A 147 -19.96 -2.69 -21.34
N SER A 148 -18.70 -2.77 -20.93
CA SER A 148 -17.77 -3.81 -21.45
C SER A 148 -17.92 -5.17 -20.77
N LYS A 149 -18.67 -5.28 -19.64
CA LYS A 149 -18.70 -6.48 -18.77
C LYS A 149 -17.30 -7.04 -18.50
N SER A 150 -16.28 -6.19 -18.52
CA SER A 150 -14.88 -6.58 -18.34
C SER A 150 -14.64 -7.04 -16.90
N SER A 151 -14.98 -8.31 -16.65
CA SER A 151 -14.55 -9.00 -15.45
C SER A 151 -13.06 -9.33 -15.56
N LEU A 152 -12.37 -9.40 -14.43
CA LEU A 152 -11.05 -10.03 -14.41
C LEU A 152 -11.14 -11.41 -15.05
N PRO A 153 -10.12 -11.86 -15.79
CA PRO A 153 -10.10 -13.18 -16.41
C PRO A 153 -10.01 -14.33 -15.38
N VAL A 154 -10.11 -14.01 -14.10
CA VAL A 154 -9.97 -14.93 -12.97
C VAL A 154 -10.98 -14.60 -11.85
N ASN A 155 -11.45 -15.63 -11.16
CA ASN A 155 -12.27 -15.48 -9.97
C ASN A 155 -11.39 -15.16 -8.76
N LEU A 156 -11.64 -14.05 -8.11
CA LEU A 156 -10.90 -13.64 -6.91
C LEU A 156 -11.67 -14.05 -5.64
N CYS A 157 -10.97 -14.72 -4.74
CA CYS A 157 -11.48 -15.05 -3.40
C CYS A 157 -10.66 -14.29 -2.36
N PHE A 158 -11.36 -13.61 -1.46
CA PHE A 158 -10.70 -12.78 -0.45
C PHE A 158 -10.84 -13.39 0.95
N PHE A 159 -9.70 -13.53 1.60
CA PHE A 159 -9.60 -13.95 2.98
C PHE A 159 -8.90 -12.86 3.80
N ALA A 160 -9.29 -12.69 5.05
CA ALA A 160 -8.59 -11.80 5.96
C ALA A 160 -8.41 -12.47 7.32
N ILE A 161 -7.19 -12.48 7.80
CA ILE A 161 -6.88 -12.82 9.18
C ILE A 161 -7.28 -11.62 10.03
N ARG A 162 -8.25 -11.80 10.93
CA ARG A 162 -8.72 -10.77 11.85
C ARG A 162 -8.31 -11.16 13.27
N PRO A 163 -7.47 -10.36 13.93
CA PRO A 163 -7.16 -10.64 15.33
C PRO A 163 -8.45 -10.60 16.15
N PRO A 164 -8.67 -11.54 17.06
CA PRO A 164 -9.88 -11.63 17.87
C PRO A 164 -9.98 -10.47 18.86
N ASP A 165 -8.86 -9.99 19.35
CA ASP A 165 -8.74 -8.93 20.34
C ASP A 165 -7.75 -7.84 19.91
N ARG A 166 -8.12 -6.59 20.20
CA ARG A 166 -7.31 -5.41 19.88
C ARG A 166 -6.10 -5.30 20.78
N ASP A 167 -6.21 -5.65 22.05
CA ASP A 167 -5.10 -5.51 22.99
C ASP A 167 -4.03 -6.56 22.70
N GLU A 168 -4.45 -7.77 22.31
CA GLU A 168 -3.54 -8.81 21.84
C GLU A 168 -2.80 -8.39 20.56
N LEU A 169 -3.52 -7.82 19.59
CA LEU A 169 -2.89 -7.25 18.40
C LEU A 169 -1.82 -6.21 18.74
N TYR A 170 -2.10 -5.34 19.71
CA TYR A 170 -1.18 -4.28 20.11
C TYR A 170 0.08 -4.83 20.80
N LYS A 171 -0.05 -5.89 21.59
CA LYS A 171 1.08 -6.61 22.17
C LYS A 171 1.93 -7.27 21.08
N GLN A 172 1.31 -7.95 20.12
CA GLN A 172 1.99 -8.58 19.00
C GLN A 172 2.74 -7.55 18.14
N ILE A 173 2.16 -6.39 17.86
CA ILE A 173 2.80 -5.29 17.15
C ILE A 173 4.07 -4.83 17.89
N GLU A 174 3.97 -4.63 19.18
CA GLU A 174 5.11 -4.19 20.01
C GLU A 174 6.21 -5.25 20.04
N GLN A 175 5.86 -6.49 20.35
CA GLN A 175 6.82 -7.61 20.38
C GLN A 175 7.52 -7.80 19.03
N ARG A 176 6.77 -7.73 17.93
CA ARG A 176 7.33 -7.82 16.59
C ARG A 176 8.30 -6.68 16.29
N PHE A 177 7.97 -5.45 16.64
CA PHE A 177 8.86 -4.32 16.39
C PHE A 177 10.15 -4.43 17.23
N LEU A 178 10.04 -4.81 18.51
CA LEU A 178 11.21 -5.06 19.37
C LEU A 178 12.07 -6.22 18.85
N ALA A 179 11.46 -7.27 18.29
CA ALA A 179 12.19 -8.34 17.63
C ALA A 179 12.94 -7.86 16.38
N MET A 180 12.31 -7.02 15.55
CA MET A 180 12.96 -6.40 14.38
C MET A 180 14.19 -5.57 14.77
N LEU A 181 14.12 -4.81 15.86
CA LEU A 181 15.27 -4.07 16.37
C LEU A 181 16.41 -5.01 16.80
N LYS A 182 16.10 -6.13 17.47
CA LYS A 182 17.10 -7.11 17.92
C LYS A 182 17.81 -7.82 16.77
N ILE A 183 17.14 -7.99 15.63
CA ILE A 183 17.75 -8.66 14.46
C ILE A 183 18.37 -7.67 13.46
N GLY A 184 18.49 -6.38 13.83
CA GLY A 184 19.27 -5.39 13.07
C GLY A 184 18.49 -4.46 12.18
N LEU A 185 17.26 -4.07 12.54
CA LEU A 185 16.47 -3.09 11.77
C LEU A 185 17.18 -1.72 11.68
N VAL A 186 17.85 -1.29 12.76
CA VAL A 186 18.57 0.00 12.73
C VAL A 186 19.71 -0.07 11.73
N GLU A 187 20.47 -1.13 11.72
CA GLU A 187 21.59 -1.36 10.80
C GLU A 187 21.10 -1.49 9.34
N GLU A 188 19.94 -2.09 9.13
CA GLU A 188 19.32 -2.13 7.80
C GLU A 188 19.02 -0.73 7.29
N VAL A 189 18.36 0.10 8.10
CA VAL A 189 18.02 1.47 7.72
C VAL A 189 19.27 2.35 7.62
N GLN A 190 20.30 2.12 8.45
CA GLN A 190 21.59 2.82 8.35
C GLN A 190 22.26 2.57 7.01
N ARG A 191 22.22 1.34 6.48
CA ARG A 191 22.73 1.04 5.13
C ARG A 191 21.96 1.81 4.04
N LEU A 192 20.63 1.92 4.17
CA LEU A 192 19.82 2.70 3.25
C LEU A 192 20.11 4.21 3.38
N TYR A 193 20.27 4.71 4.60
CA TYR A 193 20.59 6.09 4.90
C TYR A 193 21.92 6.51 4.27
N ASN A 194 22.92 5.65 4.37
CA ASN A 194 24.27 5.88 3.85
C ASN A 194 24.38 5.78 2.31
N ARG A 195 23.34 5.34 1.60
CA ARG A 195 23.36 5.28 0.14
C ARG A 195 23.48 6.66 -0.51
N GLY A 196 22.98 7.71 0.12
CA GLY A 196 23.02 9.08 -0.38
C GLY A 196 22.05 9.41 -1.53
N ASP A 197 21.41 8.41 -2.13
CA ASP A 197 20.41 8.55 -3.21
C ASP A 197 18.96 8.37 -2.74
N LEU A 198 18.77 8.13 -1.45
CA LEU A 198 17.46 8.03 -0.82
C LEU A 198 17.19 9.24 0.06
N HIS A 199 15.92 9.60 0.22
CA HIS A 199 15.51 10.75 1.03
C HIS A 199 14.15 10.48 1.71
N PRO A 200 13.82 11.19 2.82
CA PRO A 200 12.65 10.88 3.65
C PRO A 200 11.30 11.05 2.95
N LEU A 201 11.24 11.70 1.80
CA LEU A 201 10.00 11.86 1.04
C LEU A 201 9.67 10.66 0.14
N LEU A 202 10.61 9.75 -0.09
CA LEU A 202 10.36 8.54 -0.88
C LEU A 202 9.31 7.65 -0.22
N PRO A 203 8.38 7.06 -0.99
CA PRO A 203 7.36 6.15 -0.47
C PRO A 203 7.95 4.97 0.33
N SER A 204 9.09 4.43 -0.10
CA SER A 204 9.84 3.38 0.59
C SER A 204 10.26 3.81 2.00
N ILE A 205 10.85 4.99 2.12
CA ILE A 205 11.33 5.54 3.41
C ILE A 205 10.15 6.01 4.28
N LYS A 206 9.04 6.45 3.69
CA LYS A 206 7.80 6.77 4.42
C LYS A 206 7.12 5.56 5.05
N SER A 207 7.55 4.34 4.73
CA SER A 207 7.01 3.13 5.34
C SER A 207 7.19 3.13 6.85
N VAL A 208 6.19 2.57 7.55
CA VAL A 208 6.20 2.48 9.02
C VAL A 208 7.40 1.66 9.48
N GLY A 209 8.08 2.12 10.52
CA GLY A 209 9.35 1.57 10.98
C GLY A 209 10.54 2.26 10.30
N TYR A 210 10.65 2.20 8.98
CA TYR A 210 11.73 2.86 8.23
C TYR A 210 11.77 4.36 8.46
N ARG A 211 10.63 5.04 8.37
CA ARG A 211 10.53 6.48 8.61
C ARG A 211 11.05 6.88 9.98
N GLN A 212 10.65 6.18 11.02
CA GLN A 212 11.01 6.52 12.39
C GLN A 212 12.50 6.25 12.67
N VAL A 213 13.02 5.12 12.18
CA VAL A 213 14.45 4.81 12.28
C VAL A 213 15.27 5.81 11.46
N TRP A 214 14.81 6.21 10.28
CA TRP A 214 15.45 7.27 9.48
C TRP A 214 15.57 8.59 10.26
N GLN A 215 14.48 9.00 10.93
CA GLN A 215 14.46 10.21 11.77
C GLN A 215 15.42 10.11 12.97
N TYR A 216 15.54 8.93 13.56
CA TYR A 216 16.54 8.67 14.60
C TYR A 216 17.96 8.83 14.06
N LEU A 217 18.27 8.25 12.92
CA LEU A 217 19.59 8.36 12.28
C LEU A 217 19.91 9.78 11.82
N ALA A 218 18.91 10.57 11.50
CA ALA A 218 19.06 12.01 11.18
C ALA A 218 19.22 12.91 12.43
N GLY A 219 19.14 12.34 13.65
CA GLY A 219 19.21 13.10 14.90
C GLY A 219 17.94 13.88 15.25
N GLU A 220 16.82 13.59 14.58
CA GLU A 220 15.52 14.23 14.84
C GLU A 220 14.78 13.62 16.04
N LEU A 221 15.10 12.37 16.39
CA LEU A 221 14.48 11.61 17.48
C LEU A 221 15.55 10.91 18.31
N ASP A 222 15.30 10.81 19.62
CA ASP A 222 16.02 9.87 20.49
C ASP A 222 15.54 8.44 20.24
N TYR A 223 16.36 7.46 20.66
CA TYR A 223 16.09 6.04 20.42
C TYR A 223 14.75 5.56 21.02
N GLU A 224 14.48 5.93 22.28
CA GLU A 224 13.24 5.56 22.98
C GLU A 224 12.02 6.15 22.28
N VAL A 225 12.11 7.42 21.85
CA VAL A 225 11.05 8.12 21.12
C VAL A 225 10.83 7.48 19.73
N MET A 226 11.89 7.06 19.06
CA MET A 226 11.82 6.33 17.78
C MET A 226 11.05 5.01 17.95
N VAL A 227 11.37 4.24 19.00
CA VAL A 227 10.69 2.97 19.31
C VAL A 227 9.19 3.19 19.55
N GLU A 228 8.85 4.13 20.44
CA GLU A 228 7.46 4.45 20.77
C GLU A 228 6.68 4.90 19.53
N LYS A 229 7.20 5.84 18.75
CA LYS A 229 6.56 6.36 17.54
C LYS A 229 6.38 5.27 16.47
N SER A 230 7.31 4.32 16.36
CA SER A 230 7.19 3.20 15.42
C SER A 230 6.04 2.26 15.80
N ILE A 231 5.92 1.92 17.08
CA ILE A 231 4.83 1.10 17.61
C ILE A 231 3.48 1.80 17.40
N ILE A 232 3.37 3.09 17.74
CA ILE A 232 2.17 3.89 17.53
C ILE A 232 1.78 3.93 16.04
N ALA A 233 2.73 4.20 15.16
CA ALA A 233 2.49 4.27 13.72
C ALA A 233 2.02 2.92 13.15
N THR A 234 2.56 1.79 13.66
CA THR A 234 2.14 0.44 13.28
C THR A 234 0.72 0.14 13.78
N ARG A 235 0.37 0.53 15.01
CA ARG A 235 -1.00 0.42 15.53
C ARG A 235 -1.99 1.22 14.69
N GLN A 236 -1.61 2.42 14.25
CA GLN A 236 -2.42 3.24 13.34
C GLN A 236 -2.56 2.61 11.94
N LEU A 237 -1.51 1.97 11.42
CA LEU A 237 -1.57 1.23 10.16
C LEU A 237 -2.56 0.06 10.27
N ALA A 238 -2.45 -0.74 11.33
CA ALA A 238 -3.39 -1.85 11.59
C ALA A 238 -4.85 -1.36 11.71
N LYS A 239 -5.09 -0.24 12.40
CA LYS A 239 -6.42 0.38 12.48
C LYS A 239 -6.96 0.74 11.09
N ARG A 240 -6.13 1.32 10.22
CA ARG A 240 -6.53 1.63 8.83
C ARG A 240 -6.84 0.37 8.03
N GLN A 241 -6.03 -0.68 8.14
CA GLN A 241 -6.29 -1.97 7.49
C GLN A 241 -7.64 -2.55 7.93
N LEU A 242 -7.91 -2.58 9.23
CA LEU A 242 -9.20 -3.06 9.76
C LEU A 242 -10.40 -2.22 9.29
N THR A 243 -10.21 -0.91 9.10
CA THR A 243 -11.26 -0.03 8.54
C THR A 243 -11.55 -0.39 7.09
N TRP A 244 -10.54 -0.63 6.28
CA TRP A 244 -10.69 -1.12 4.91
C TRP A 244 -11.41 -2.48 4.84
N LEU A 245 -11.00 -3.42 5.69
CA LEU A 245 -11.60 -4.76 5.74
C LEU A 245 -13.08 -4.76 6.13
N ARG A 246 -13.55 -3.75 6.88
CA ARG A 246 -14.98 -3.61 7.21
C ARG A 246 -15.84 -3.23 6.00
N SER A 247 -15.28 -2.48 5.07
CA SER A 247 -15.97 -2.05 3.83
C SER A 247 -15.74 -3.02 2.67
N TRP A 248 -15.13 -4.18 2.91
CA TRP A 248 -14.82 -5.14 1.86
C TRP A 248 -15.92 -6.18 1.72
N ASP A 249 -16.57 -6.18 0.56
CA ASP A 249 -17.64 -7.13 0.27
C ASP A 249 -17.08 -8.54 0.00
N ASN A 250 -17.85 -9.56 0.36
CA ASN A 250 -17.52 -10.98 0.15
C ASN A 250 -16.19 -11.44 0.77
N LEU A 251 -15.75 -10.76 1.84
CA LEU A 251 -14.54 -11.10 2.57
C LEU A 251 -14.79 -12.23 3.56
N LYS A 252 -14.01 -13.31 3.47
CA LYS A 252 -14.02 -14.41 4.43
C LYS A 252 -13.05 -14.12 5.57
N GLY A 253 -13.57 -13.94 6.78
CA GLY A 253 -12.77 -13.77 7.97
C GLY A 253 -12.15 -15.07 8.45
N LEU A 254 -10.86 -15.08 8.71
CA LEU A 254 -10.14 -16.15 9.40
C LEU A 254 -9.78 -15.63 10.80
N PRO A 255 -9.99 -16.43 11.86
CA PRO A 255 -9.75 -15.97 13.23
C PRO A 255 -8.25 -15.78 13.52
N ASP A 256 -7.39 -16.56 12.88
CA ASP A 256 -5.95 -16.61 13.10
C ASP A 256 -5.23 -17.26 11.91
N SER A 257 -3.93 -17.50 12.05
CA SER A 257 -3.10 -18.24 11.09
C SER A 257 -2.93 -19.73 11.45
N SER A 258 -3.88 -20.30 12.20
CA SER A 258 -3.81 -21.70 12.62
C SER A 258 -4.05 -22.69 11.47
N ALA A 259 -3.72 -23.96 11.72
CA ALA A 259 -3.99 -25.06 10.78
C ALA A 259 -5.47 -25.14 10.37
N LYS A 260 -6.40 -24.82 11.29
CA LYS A 260 -7.84 -24.79 10.97
C LYS A 260 -8.20 -23.72 9.95
N SER A 261 -7.58 -22.55 10.06
CA SER A 261 -7.76 -21.48 9.07
C SER A 261 -7.19 -21.88 7.72
N ILE A 262 -6.03 -22.54 7.69
CA ILE A 262 -5.43 -23.08 6.46
C ILE A 262 -6.36 -24.12 5.82
N GLU A 263 -6.85 -25.11 6.58
CA GLU A 263 -7.83 -26.09 6.09
C GLU A 263 -9.08 -25.44 5.51
N SER A 264 -9.56 -24.37 6.12
CA SER A 264 -10.73 -23.64 5.66
C SER A 264 -10.47 -22.99 4.29
N VAL A 265 -9.27 -22.43 4.08
CA VAL A 265 -8.86 -21.87 2.79
C VAL A 265 -8.74 -22.97 1.74
N LEU A 266 -8.05 -24.06 2.05
CA LEU A 266 -7.86 -25.17 1.12
C LEU A 266 -9.18 -25.79 0.68
N LYS A 267 -10.08 -26.10 1.62
CA LYS A 267 -11.43 -26.60 1.28
C LYS A 267 -12.20 -25.65 0.37
N TYR A 268 -12.00 -24.35 0.52
CA TYR A 268 -12.66 -23.39 -0.34
C TYR A 268 -12.05 -23.35 -1.74
N VAL A 269 -10.72 -23.45 -1.85
CA VAL A 269 -10.02 -23.52 -3.13
C VAL A 269 -10.44 -24.77 -3.90
N ASP A 270 -10.50 -25.93 -3.23
CA ASP A 270 -10.95 -27.20 -3.84
C ASP A 270 -12.38 -27.12 -4.38
N LEU A 271 -13.29 -26.41 -3.69
CA LEU A 271 -14.68 -26.21 -4.12
C LEU A 271 -14.83 -25.32 -5.36
N ILE A 272 -13.83 -24.48 -5.67
CA ILE A 272 -13.90 -23.57 -6.83
C ILE A 272 -13.16 -24.16 -8.03
N SER A 273 -12.28 -25.12 -7.79
CA SER A 273 -11.47 -25.79 -8.84
C SER A 273 -12.25 -26.89 -9.59
N ILE A 274 -13.53 -27.11 -9.24
CA ILE A 274 -14.47 -28.00 -9.90
C ILE A 274 -15.44 -27.16 -10.75
#